data_79887490047da450297a38c4556c4652
#
_entry.id   79887490047da450297a38c4556c4652
#
_cell.length_a   1.000
_cell.length_b   1.000
_cell.length_c   1.000
_cell.angle_alpha   90.00
_cell.angle_beta   90.00
_cell.angle_gamma   90.00
#
_symmetry.space_group_name_H-M   'P 1'
#
loop_
_entity.id
_entity.type
_entity.pdbx_description
1 polymer ?
#
loop_
_entity_poly.entity_id
_entity_poly.type
_entity_poly.pdbx_seq_one_letter_code
_entity_poly.pdbx_strand_id
1 'polypeptide(L)'
;MFQIDLKSRKAIYEQVVDNFKRLIVTGIVKQDEKVPSVRDMAKNLTINPNTVQKAYRELENQGYIYTVLGQGSFISAPPVEDNEISAIYSRIKTDVQELLFRKEPKSNIIDFIEKNC
;
A
#
# COMPACT_ATOMS: atom_id res chain seq x y z
N MET A 1 10.71 11.08 1.82
CA MET A 1 9.93 10.01 1.23
C MET A 1 9.68 8.84 2.16
N PHE A 2 10.73 8.26 2.71
CA PHE A 2 10.54 7.32 3.82
C PHE A 2 10.48 8.09 5.12
N GLN A 3 9.39 7.92 5.84
CA GLN A 3 9.21 8.53 7.15
C GLN A 3 9.02 7.44 8.18
N ILE A 4 9.98 7.33 9.09
CA ILE A 4 9.90 6.38 10.20
C ILE A 4 9.62 7.16 11.47
N ASP A 5 8.51 6.86 12.11
CA ASP A 5 8.13 7.47 13.38
C ASP A 5 8.42 6.50 14.52
N LEU A 6 9.46 6.80 15.28
CA LEU A 6 9.87 5.97 16.42
C LEU A 6 8.87 6.01 17.57
N LYS A 7 7.99 7.01 17.59
CA LYS A 7 6.98 7.17 18.64
C LYS A 7 5.68 6.50 18.28
N SER A 8 5.50 6.05 17.04
CA SER A 8 4.30 5.36 16.61
C SER A 8 4.18 4.01 17.30
N ARG A 9 2.94 3.59 17.56
CA ARG A 9 2.66 2.24 18.05
C ARG A 9 2.88 1.18 16.98
N LYS A 10 2.95 1.60 15.72
CA LYS A 10 3.18 0.71 14.62
C LYS A 10 4.65 0.29 14.59
N ALA A 11 4.90 -1.00 14.44
CA ALA A 11 6.26 -1.52 14.40
C ALA A 11 7.05 -0.89 13.25
N ILE A 12 8.35 -0.72 13.45
CA ILE A 12 9.23 -0.11 12.45
C ILE A 12 9.15 -0.87 11.11
N TYR A 13 9.18 -2.22 11.15
CA TYR A 13 9.11 -2.99 9.91
C TYR A 13 7.79 -2.76 9.16
N GLU A 14 6.69 -2.61 9.87
CA GLU A 14 5.39 -2.32 9.25
C GLU A 14 5.39 -0.94 8.59
N GLN A 15 6.06 0.03 9.19
CA GLN A 15 6.20 1.35 8.60
C GLN A 15 7.02 1.31 7.31
N VAL A 16 8.08 0.51 7.28
CA VAL A 16 8.86 0.29 6.05
C VAL A 16 7.99 -0.33 4.96
N VAL A 17 7.22 -1.36 5.30
CA VAL A 17 6.29 -2.00 4.37
C VAL A 17 5.29 -0.98 3.82
N ASP A 18 4.67 -0.20 4.69
CA ASP A 18 3.67 0.79 4.29
C ASP A 18 4.26 1.87 3.38
N ASN A 19 5.47 2.32 3.66
CA ASN A 19 6.15 3.30 2.82
C ASN A 19 6.39 2.76 1.41
N PHE A 20 6.87 1.52 1.29
CA PHE A 20 7.06 0.88 -0.02
C PHE A 20 5.74 0.71 -0.76
N LYS A 21 4.72 0.20 -0.08
CA LYS A 21 3.40 0.04 -0.69
C LYS A 21 2.89 1.34 -1.28
N ARG A 22 3.03 2.43 -0.54
CA ARG A 22 2.60 3.75 -1.00
C ARG A 22 3.36 4.20 -2.23
N LEU A 23 4.68 4.02 -2.24
CA LEU A 23 5.51 4.40 -3.38
C LEU A 23 5.15 3.59 -4.63
N ILE A 24 4.85 2.31 -4.46
CA ILE A 24 4.48 1.42 -5.56
C ILE A 24 3.09 1.77 -6.10
N VAL A 25 2.11 1.91 -5.22
CA VAL A 25 0.72 2.19 -5.60
C VAL A 25 0.58 3.55 -6.26
N THR A 26 1.33 4.55 -5.78
CA THR A 26 1.29 5.90 -6.36
C THR A 26 2.15 6.04 -7.61
N GLY A 27 2.90 5.01 -8.00
CA GLY A 27 3.70 5.02 -9.21
C GLY A 27 5.01 5.79 -9.10
N ILE A 28 5.41 6.20 -7.89
CA ILE A 28 6.70 6.90 -7.67
C ILE A 28 7.86 5.94 -7.98
N VAL A 29 7.75 4.68 -7.57
CA VAL A 29 8.65 3.62 -8.01
C VAL A 29 7.92 2.75 -9.02
N LYS A 30 8.65 2.24 -10.00
CA LYS A 30 8.06 1.55 -11.14
C LYS A 30 8.40 0.07 -11.15
N GLN A 31 7.59 -0.69 -11.88
CA GLN A 31 7.83 -2.12 -12.07
C GLN A 31 9.25 -2.38 -12.56
N ASP A 32 9.86 -3.42 -12.01
CA ASP A 32 11.21 -3.89 -12.33
C ASP A 32 12.34 -2.92 -11.91
N GLU A 33 12.00 -1.84 -11.22
CA GLU A 33 13.00 -0.97 -10.61
C GLU A 33 13.66 -1.69 -9.45
N LYS A 34 14.98 -1.54 -9.34
CA LYS A 34 15.73 -2.22 -8.29
C LYS A 34 15.48 -1.59 -6.93
N VAL A 35 15.19 -2.43 -5.95
CA VAL A 35 15.02 -2.02 -4.55
C VAL A 35 16.41 -1.89 -3.91
N PRO A 36 16.66 -0.88 -3.07
CA PRO A 36 17.92 -0.79 -2.34
C PRO A 36 18.17 -2.07 -1.54
N SER A 37 19.46 -2.44 -1.40
CA SER A 37 19.81 -3.61 -0.59
C SER A 37 19.36 -3.42 0.86
N VAL A 38 19.18 -4.52 1.58
CA VAL A 38 18.85 -4.47 3.02
C VAL A 38 19.86 -3.61 3.78
N ARG A 39 21.14 -3.79 3.47
CA ARG A 39 22.21 -3.02 4.13
C ARG A 39 22.10 -1.53 3.84
N ASP A 40 21.92 -1.16 2.60
CA ASP A 40 21.80 0.24 2.20
C ASP A 40 20.57 0.90 2.80
N MET A 41 19.43 0.20 2.76
CA MET A 41 18.20 0.72 3.33
C MET A 41 18.33 0.92 4.84
N ALA A 42 18.91 -0.07 5.55
CA ALA A 42 19.12 0.02 6.99
C ALA A 42 20.03 1.20 7.34
N LYS A 43 21.08 1.41 6.55
CA LYS A 43 22.00 2.52 6.74
C LYS A 43 21.30 3.86 6.48
N ASN A 44 20.54 3.95 5.41
CA ASN A 44 19.85 5.18 5.04
C ASN A 44 18.79 5.57 6.07
N LEU A 45 18.08 4.61 6.63
CA LEU A 45 17.03 4.85 7.61
C LEU A 45 17.54 4.82 9.05
N THR A 46 18.80 4.45 9.25
CA THR A 46 19.42 4.31 10.59
C THR A 46 18.61 3.34 11.46
N ILE A 47 18.28 2.18 10.91
CA ILE A 47 17.55 1.13 11.61
C ILE A 47 18.27 -0.21 11.48
N ASN A 48 17.85 -1.18 12.29
CA ASN A 48 18.45 -2.50 12.30
C ASN A 48 18.23 -3.22 10.94
N PRO A 49 19.30 -3.79 10.35
CA PRO A 49 19.15 -4.56 9.10
C PRO A 49 18.14 -5.70 9.21
N ASN A 50 18.02 -6.33 10.37
CA ASN A 50 17.03 -7.40 10.57
C ASN A 50 15.60 -6.88 10.43
N THR A 51 15.36 -5.64 10.83
CA THR A 51 14.07 -4.98 10.67
C THR A 51 13.75 -4.76 9.20
N VAL A 52 14.75 -4.30 8.43
CA VAL A 52 14.60 -4.13 6.97
C VAL A 52 14.37 -5.48 6.30
N GLN A 53 15.13 -6.51 6.71
CA GLN A 53 14.99 -7.86 6.16
C GLN A 53 13.57 -8.38 6.38
N LYS A 54 13.02 -8.18 7.56
CA LYS A 54 11.64 -8.56 7.88
C LYS A 54 10.63 -7.84 6.99
N ALA A 55 10.83 -6.55 6.79
CA ALA A 55 9.96 -5.75 5.92
C ALA A 55 10.02 -6.23 4.48
N TYR A 56 11.20 -6.49 3.95
CA TYR A 56 11.39 -6.97 2.58
C TYR A 56 10.76 -8.35 2.39
N ARG A 57 10.90 -9.21 3.38
CA ARG A 57 10.26 -10.53 3.34
C ARG A 57 8.74 -10.42 3.28
N GLU A 58 8.18 -9.50 4.07
CA GLU A 58 6.74 -9.25 4.06
C GLU A 58 6.27 -8.68 2.71
N LEU A 59 7.03 -7.74 2.15
CA LEU A 59 6.73 -7.18 0.84
C LEU A 59 6.75 -8.26 -0.25
N GLU A 60 7.72 -9.17 -0.18
CA GLU A 60 7.81 -10.29 -1.12
C GLU A 60 6.64 -11.25 -0.96
N ASN A 61 6.28 -11.58 0.29
CA ASN A 61 5.13 -12.44 0.57
C ASN A 61 3.82 -11.86 0.05
N GLN A 62 3.69 -10.53 0.09
CA GLN A 62 2.49 -9.85 -0.41
C GLN A 62 2.54 -9.56 -1.90
N GLY A 63 3.64 -9.90 -2.59
CA GLY A 63 3.76 -9.73 -4.03
C GLY A 63 4.16 -8.33 -4.50
N TYR A 64 4.66 -7.49 -3.62
CA TYR A 64 5.10 -6.13 -3.98
C TYR A 64 6.50 -6.08 -4.56
N ILE A 65 7.35 -7.01 -4.17
CA ILE A 65 8.70 -7.14 -4.70
C ILE A 65 8.99 -8.60 -5.03
N TYR A 66 9.98 -8.82 -5.89
CA TYR A 66 10.50 -10.15 -6.18
C TYR A 66 12.01 -10.13 -6.09
N THR A 67 12.61 -11.27 -5.73
CA THR A 67 14.05 -11.38 -5.56
C THR A 67 14.62 -12.27 -6.65
N VAL A 68 15.72 -11.82 -7.25
CA VAL A 68 16.48 -12.61 -8.23
C VAL A 68 17.80 -12.95 -7.58
N LEU A 69 18.07 -14.24 -7.42
CA LEU A 69 19.28 -14.72 -6.77
C LEU A 69 20.53 -14.13 -7.42
N GLY A 70 21.39 -13.52 -6.61
CA GLY A 70 22.62 -12.90 -7.07
C GLY A 70 22.47 -11.51 -7.67
N GLN A 71 21.26 -11.03 -7.88
CA GLN A 71 21.02 -9.72 -8.49
C GLN A 71 20.31 -8.73 -7.57
N GLY A 72 19.53 -9.20 -6.60
CA GLY A 72 18.82 -8.35 -5.65
C GLY A 72 17.31 -8.45 -5.77
N SER A 73 16.64 -7.45 -5.19
CA SER A 73 15.18 -7.37 -5.19
C SER A 73 14.70 -6.25 -6.11
N PHE A 74 13.55 -6.46 -6.71
CA PHE A 74 12.96 -5.58 -7.71
C PHE A 74 11.48 -5.38 -7.45
N ILE A 75 10.94 -4.27 -7.90
CA ILE A 75 9.52 -3.97 -7.77
C ILE A 75 8.72 -4.88 -8.70
N SER A 76 7.73 -5.57 -8.15
CA SER A 76 6.77 -6.36 -8.94
C SER A 76 5.76 -5.45 -9.62
N ALA A 77 5.02 -5.99 -10.58
CA ALA A 77 3.80 -5.33 -11.04
C ALA A 77 2.91 -5.08 -9.81
N PRO A 78 2.19 -3.94 -9.74
CA PRO A 78 1.32 -3.69 -8.60
C PRO A 78 0.41 -4.89 -8.35
N PRO A 79 0.37 -5.41 -7.11
CA PRO A 79 -0.53 -6.51 -6.80
C PRO A 79 -1.96 -6.10 -7.09
N VAL A 80 -2.78 -7.09 -7.40
CA VAL A 80 -4.18 -6.89 -7.79
C VAL A 80 -5.04 -6.50 -6.56
N GLU A 81 -4.49 -5.73 -5.63
CA GLU A 81 -5.27 -5.10 -4.54
C GLU A 81 -6.36 -4.21 -5.11
N ASP A 82 -6.14 -3.69 -6.32
CA ASP A 82 -7.14 -2.99 -7.08
C ASP A 82 -8.45 -3.77 -7.19
N ASN A 83 -8.41 -5.10 -7.15
CA ASN A 83 -9.63 -5.91 -7.24
C ASN A 83 -10.50 -5.79 -5.99
N GLU A 84 -9.89 -5.72 -4.81
CA GLU A 84 -10.67 -5.56 -3.57
C GLU A 84 -11.27 -4.17 -3.49
N ILE A 85 -10.50 -3.15 -3.79
CA ILE A 85 -10.98 -1.76 -3.80
C ILE A 85 -12.03 -1.59 -4.89
N SER A 86 -11.78 -2.10 -6.10
CA SER A 86 -12.74 -2.05 -7.20
C SER A 86 -14.03 -2.78 -6.85
N ALA A 87 -13.94 -3.93 -6.17
CA ALA A 87 -15.11 -4.67 -5.74
C ALA A 87 -15.94 -3.87 -4.72
N ILE A 88 -15.28 -3.16 -3.80
CA ILE A 88 -15.95 -2.30 -2.83
C ILE A 88 -16.66 -1.15 -3.55
N TYR A 89 -15.98 -0.47 -4.47
CA TYR A 89 -16.61 0.59 -5.26
C TYR A 89 -17.79 0.07 -6.10
N SER A 90 -17.69 -1.14 -6.63
CA SER A 90 -18.77 -1.76 -7.38
C SER A 90 -20.01 -1.98 -6.51
N ARG A 91 -19.82 -2.40 -5.26
CA ARG A 91 -20.91 -2.55 -4.30
C ARG A 91 -21.53 -1.20 -3.95
N ILE A 92 -20.69 -0.19 -3.71
CA ILE A 92 -21.16 1.17 -3.44
C ILE A 92 -21.97 1.67 -4.64
N LYS A 93 -21.47 1.47 -5.86
CA LYS A 93 -22.18 1.88 -7.08
C LYS A 93 -23.56 1.26 -7.15
N THR A 94 -23.65 -0.05 -6.91
CA THR A 94 -24.92 -0.78 -6.93
C THR A 94 -25.89 -0.23 -5.89
N ASP A 95 -25.39 -0.01 -4.67
CA ASP A 95 -26.23 0.50 -3.58
C ASP A 95 -26.69 1.93 -3.83
N VAL A 96 -25.79 2.78 -4.35
CA VAL A 96 -26.15 4.16 -4.73
C VAL A 96 -27.20 4.15 -5.83
N GLN A 97 -27.04 3.30 -6.84
CA GLN A 97 -28.02 3.20 -7.92
C GLN A 97 -29.40 2.77 -7.40
N GLU A 98 -29.43 1.88 -6.41
CA GLU A 98 -30.69 1.49 -5.79
C GLU A 98 -31.34 2.65 -5.04
N LEU A 99 -30.55 3.42 -4.30
CA LEU A 99 -31.06 4.62 -3.62
C LEU A 99 -31.63 5.61 -4.61
N LEU A 100 -30.93 5.86 -5.72
CA LEU A 100 -31.39 6.77 -6.77
C LEU A 100 -32.65 6.24 -7.44
N PHE A 101 -32.76 4.92 -7.63
CA PHE A 101 -33.96 4.29 -8.16
C PHE A 101 -35.15 4.51 -7.23
N ARG A 102 -34.91 4.47 -5.91
CA ARG A 102 -35.93 4.75 -4.90
C ARG A 102 -36.19 6.25 -4.72
N LYS A 103 -35.63 7.08 -5.61
CA LYS A 103 -35.81 8.53 -5.65
C LYS A 103 -35.14 9.26 -4.49
N GLU A 104 -34.12 8.65 -3.88
CA GLU A 104 -33.32 9.34 -2.88
C GLU A 104 -32.42 10.36 -3.57
N PRO A 105 -32.42 11.64 -3.13
CA PRO A 105 -31.58 12.66 -3.76
C PRO A 105 -30.09 12.40 -3.55
N LYS A 106 -29.26 12.71 -4.55
CA LYS A 106 -27.81 12.59 -4.44
C LYS A 106 -27.25 13.40 -3.28
N SER A 107 -27.83 14.58 -3.00
CA SER A 107 -27.42 15.43 -1.90
C SER A 107 -27.52 14.70 -0.55
N ASN A 108 -28.55 13.89 -0.37
CA ASN A 108 -28.72 13.12 0.86
C ASN A 108 -27.68 12.01 0.97
N ILE A 109 -27.31 11.40 -0.15
CA ILE A 109 -26.28 10.36 -0.18
C ILE A 109 -24.93 10.96 0.16
N ILE A 110 -24.59 12.10 -0.44
CA ILE A 110 -23.34 12.81 -0.15
C ILE A 110 -23.29 13.24 1.30
N ASP A 111 -24.39 13.77 1.82
CA ASP A 111 -24.51 14.20 3.20
C ASP A 111 -24.32 13.02 4.17
N PHE A 112 -24.88 11.86 3.83
CA PHE A 112 -24.68 10.63 4.61
C PHE A 112 -23.21 10.26 4.71
N ILE A 113 -22.48 10.30 3.59
CA ILE A 113 -21.05 10.01 3.56
C ILE A 113 -20.29 10.99 4.44
N GLU A 114 -20.54 12.26 4.31
CA GLU A 114 -19.84 13.31 5.06
C GLU A 114 -20.07 13.22 6.57
N LYS A 115 -21.27 12.85 6.99
CA LYS A 115 -21.63 12.79 8.41
C LYS A 115 -21.28 11.48 9.09
N ASN A 116 -21.21 10.38 8.33
CA ASN A 116 -21.04 9.04 8.90
C ASN A 116 -19.71 8.37 8.55
N CYS A 117 -18.97 8.94 7.65
CA CYS A 117 -17.68 8.48 7.21
C CYS A 117 -16.63 9.56 7.41
#